data_a84a3adb9fb81c80ce286ca46721ece1
#
_entry.id   a84a3adb9fb81c80ce286ca46721ece1
#
_cell.length_a   1.000
_cell.length_b   1.000
_cell.length_c   1.000
_cell.angle_alpha   90.00
_cell.angle_beta   90.00
_cell.angle_gamma   90.00
#
_symmetry.space_group_name_H-M   'P 1'
#
loop_
_entity.id
_entity.type
_entity.pdbx_description
1 polymer ?
#
loop_
_entity_poly.entity_id
_entity_poly.type
_entity_poly.pdbx_seq_one_letter_code
_entity_poly.pdbx_strand_id
1 'polypeptide(L)'
;FFLDDLEIARNVHQAFKTNGIDVCFHYYDNNWHYIRKWEHLTSQKSLFPLSQEVKDGLAYLTNKTFEKSDHYIGRNLSCLIKLSWTEEDVKQRAQTMAKLIREATA
;
A
#
# COMPACT_ATOMS: atom_id res chain seq x y z
N PHE A 1 -6.12 -8.80 1.53
CA PHE A 1 -6.21 -9.76 0.42
C PHE A 1 -5.19 -9.43 -0.66
N PHE A 2 -4.91 -10.40 -1.53
CA PHE A 2 -3.94 -10.27 -2.61
C PHE A 2 -4.64 -10.31 -3.96
N LEU A 3 -4.11 -9.56 -4.92
CA LEU A 3 -4.52 -9.55 -6.31
C LEU A 3 -3.41 -10.15 -7.19
N ASP A 4 -3.67 -10.33 -8.48
CA ASP A 4 -2.73 -11.07 -9.34
C ASP A 4 -1.42 -10.31 -9.60
N ASP A 5 -1.50 -8.98 -9.72
CA ASP A 5 -0.32 -8.14 -9.91
C ASP A 5 -0.49 -6.72 -9.31
N LEU A 6 0.57 -5.92 -9.42
CA LEU A 6 0.65 -4.55 -8.92
C LEU A 6 -0.34 -3.61 -9.64
N GLU A 7 -0.49 -3.75 -10.94
CA GLU A 7 -1.34 -2.86 -11.74
C GLU A 7 -2.81 -3.08 -11.41
N ILE A 8 -3.22 -4.33 -11.33
CA ILE A 8 -4.57 -4.70 -10.88
C ILE A 8 -4.83 -4.20 -9.46
N ALA A 9 -3.85 -4.31 -8.55
CA ALA A 9 -4.00 -3.79 -7.20
C ALA A 9 -4.21 -2.28 -7.16
N ARG A 10 -3.50 -1.52 -7.98
CA ARG A 10 -3.69 -0.08 -8.15
C ARG A 10 -5.06 0.27 -8.71
N ASN A 11 -5.50 -0.44 -9.73
CA ASN A 11 -6.79 -0.22 -10.37
C ASN A 11 -7.94 -0.49 -9.39
N VAL A 12 -7.89 -1.59 -8.67
CA VAL A 12 -8.88 -1.92 -7.62
C VAL A 12 -8.86 -0.88 -6.50
N HIS A 13 -7.69 -0.48 -6.02
CA HIS A 13 -7.57 0.54 -4.98
C HIS A 13 -8.16 1.88 -5.44
N GLN A 14 -7.89 2.29 -6.66
CA GLN A 14 -8.46 3.51 -7.24
C GLN A 14 -9.98 3.40 -7.39
N ALA A 15 -10.49 2.26 -7.87
CA ALA A 15 -11.93 2.00 -7.98
C ALA A 15 -12.61 2.07 -6.60
N PHE A 16 -11.99 1.53 -5.56
CA PHE A 16 -12.49 1.63 -4.19
C PHE A 16 -12.61 3.08 -3.74
N LYS A 17 -11.55 3.87 -3.91
CA LYS A 17 -11.56 5.30 -3.55
C LYS A 17 -12.66 6.07 -4.26
N THR A 18 -12.81 5.84 -5.56
CA THR A 18 -13.82 6.53 -6.39
C THR A 18 -15.26 6.15 -6.01
N ASN A 19 -15.47 4.93 -5.51
CA ASN A 19 -16.79 4.43 -5.14
C ASN A 19 -17.07 4.46 -3.61
N GLY A 20 -16.31 5.26 -2.86
CA GLY A 20 -16.56 5.49 -1.44
C GLY A 20 -16.22 4.30 -0.52
N ILE A 21 -15.42 3.34 -0.99
CA ILE A 21 -14.87 2.29 -0.14
C ILE A 21 -13.69 2.88 0.63
N ASP A 22 -13.94 3.32 1.84
CA ASP A 22 -12.94 3.90 2.74
C ASP A 22 -12.11 2.82 3.47
N VAL A 23 -11.13 3.26 4.26
CA VAL A 23 -10.26 2.45 5.11
C VAL A 23 -9.63 1.23 4.42
N CYS A 24 -9.38 1.33 3.13
CA CYS A 24 -8.65 0.37 2.33
C CYS A 24 -7.32 1.00 1.87
N PHE A 25 -6.21 0.32 2.05
CA PHE A 25 -4.87 0.86 1.86
C PHE A 25 -4.04 -0.02 0.94
N HIS A 26 -3.32 0.62 0.02
CA HIS A 26 -2.27 0.00 -0.77
C HIS A 26 -0.92 0.46 -0.23
N TYR A 27 -0.33 -0.34 0.65
CA TYR A 27 0.91 0.04 1.36
C TYR A 27 2.14 0.15 0.46
N TYR A 28 2.11 -0.46 -0.70
CA TYR A 28 3.19 -0.31 -1.68
C TYR A 28 3.33 1.14 -2.18
N ASP A 29 2.22 1.83 -2.41
CA ASP A 29 2.21 3.18 -2.97
C ASP A 29 2.15 4.30 -1.93
N ASN A 30 1.78 4.00 -0.69
CA ASN A 30 1.85 4.98 0.39
C ASN A 30 3.20 4.94 1.12
N ASN A 31 3.51 5.98 1.86
CA ASN A 31 4.78 6.09 2.59
C ASN A 31 4.71 5.59 4.04
N TRP A 32 3.71 4.81 4.39
CA TRP A 32 3.43 4.48 5.80
C TRP A 32 4.21 3.27 6.31
N HIS A 33 4.19 2.17 5.57
CA HIS A 33 4.67 0.88 6.07
C HIS A 33 5.73 0.22 5.17
N TYR A 34 6.09 0.88 4.07
CA TYR A 34 7.07 0.34 3.14
C TYR A 34 8.27 1.26 2.96
N ILE A 35 9.43 0.79 3.37
CA ILE A 35 10.67 1.57 3.48
C ILE A 35 11.08 2.26 2.16
N ARG A 36 10.76 1.69 1.00
CA ARG A 36 11.05 2.30 -0.30
C ARG A 36 10.40 3.67 -0.50
N LYS A 37 9.31 3.94 0.22
CA LYS A 37 8.55 5.19 0.14
C LYS A 37 8.92 6.17 1.25
N TRP A 38 9.88 5.83 2.08
CA TRP A 38 10.34 6.71 3.16
C TRP A 38 11.38 7.68 2.63
N GLU A 39 10.91 8.74 1.99
CA GLU A 39 11.75 9.74 1.32
C GLU A 39 12.81 10.37 2.23
N HIS A 40 12.52 10.54 3.52
CA HIS A 40 13.49 11.06 4.49
C HIS A 40 14.71 10.15 4.64
N LEU A 41 14.55 8.82 4.50
CA LEU A 41 15.66 7.88 4.51
C LEU A 41 16.36 7.84 3.15
N THR A 42 15.60 7.71 2.08
CA THR A 42 16.17 7.58 0.73
C THR A 42 16.88 8.84 0.25
N SER A 43 16.42 10.02 0.66
CA SER A 43 17.06 11.31 0.39
C SER A 43 18.03 11.78 1.49
N GLN A 44 18.28 10.95 2.51
CA GLN A 44 19.18 11.24 3.63
C GLN A 44 18.84 12.56 4.36
N LYS A 45 17.55 12.92 4.43
CA LYS A 45 17.10 14.12 5.14
C LYS A 45 17.14 13.91 6.64
N SER A 46 17.78 14.82 7.35
CA SER A 46 17.90 14.82 8.81
C SER A 46 17.95 16.25 9.34
N LEU A 47 17.48 16.44 10.58
CA LEU A 47 17.62 17.71 11.30
C LEU A 47 19.07 18.00 11.73
N PHE A 48 19.88 16.96 11.83
CA PHE A 48 21.28 17.05 12.21
C PHE A 48 22.18 16.42 11.14
N PRO A 49 23.43 16.85 11.02
CA PRO A 49 24.39 16.22 10.12
C PRO A 49 24.52 14.72 10.39
N LEU A 50 24.34 13.91 9.37
CA LEU A 50 24.55 12.46 9.45
C LEU A 50 26.03 12.12 9.35
N SER A 51 26.49 11.14 10.14
CA SER A 51 27.83 10.58 9.97
C SER A 51 27.99 9.89 8.60
N GLN A 52 29.23 9.75 8.14
CA GLN A 52 29.50 9.07 6.87
C GLN A 52 29.00 7.62 6.89
N GLU A 53 29.21 6.91 7.99
CA GLU A 53 28.74 5.54 8.19
C GLU A 53 27.21 5.42 8.01
N VAL A 54 26.44 6.34 8.60
CA VAL A 54 24.98 6.37 8.46
C VAL A 54 24.58 6.67 7.01
N LYS A 55 25.24 7.61 6.35
CA LYS A 55 24.99 7.92 4.93
C LYS A 55 25.24 6.72 4.02
N ASP A 56 26.33 6.00 4.26
CA ASP A 56 26.69 4.80 3.49
C ASP A 56 25.66 3.68 3.71
N GLY A 57 25.23 3.47 4.95
CA GLY A 57 24.15 2.54 5.28
C GLY A 57 22.82 2.88 4.62
N LEU A 58 22.42 4.14 4.61
CA LEU A 58 21.20 4.61 3.93
C LEU A 58 21.31 4.48 2.41
N ALA A 59 22.47 4.78 1.82
CA ALA A 59 22.73 4.58 0.39
C ALA A 59 22.66 3.10 0.00
N TYR A 60 23.22 2.19 0.81
CA TYR A 60 23.08 0.75 0.63
C TYR A 60 21.61 0.34 0.64
N LEU A 61 20.85 0.79 1.62
CA LEU A 61 19.42 0.47 1.76
C LEU A 61 18.59 0.97 0.57
N THR A 62 18.89 2.18 0.10
CA THR A 62 18.21 2.80 -1.05
C THR A 62 18.43 2.04 -2.34
N ASN A 63 19.65 1.51 -2.52
CA ASN A 63 20.03 0.78 -3.73
C ASN A 63 19.69 -0.71 -3.69
N LYS A 64 19.26 -1.22 -2.52
CA LYS A 64 18.90 -2.63 -2.36
C LYS A 64 17.57 -2.95 -3.03
N THR A 65 17.52 -4.07 -3.73
CA THR A 65 16.26 -4.64 -4.23
C THR A 65 15.60 -5.50 -3.15
N PHE A 66 14.27 -5.41 -3.06
CA PHE A 66 13.45 -6.18 -2.14
C PHE A 66 12.39 -6.97 -2.92
N GLU A 67 12.81 -7.78 -3.88
CA GLU A 67 11.94 -8.43 -4.87
C GLU A 67 10.77 -9.17 -4.24
N LYS A 68 11.01 -9.95 -3.19
CA LYS A 68 9.93 -10.68 -2.48
C LYS A 68 8.95 -9.72 -1.79
N SER A 69 9.47 -8.71 -1.10
CA SER A 69 8.63 -7.72 -0.43
C SER A 69 7.84 -6.89 -1.45
N ASP A 70 8.48 -6.48 -2.56
CA ASP A 70 7.84 -5.76 -3.65
C ASP A 70 6.70 -6.59 -4.24
N HIS A 71 6.95 -7.88 -4.49
CA HIS A 71 5.94 -8.80 -5.04
C HIS A 71 4.72 -8.94 -4.15
N TYR A 72 4.92 -9.15 -2.85
CA TYR A 72 3.78 -9.34 -1.93
C TYR A 72 3.08 -8.02 -1.58
N ILE A 73 3.82 -6.98 -1.22
CA ILE A 73 3.23 -5.70 -0.83
C ILE A 73 2.58 -5.01 -2.03
N GLY A 74 3.17 -5.13 -3.22
CA GLY A 74 2.60 -4.57 -4.45
C GLY A 74 1.23 -5.11 -4.81
N ARG A 75 0.95 -6.37 -4.45
CA ARG A 75 -0.31 -7.06 -4.74
C ARG A 75 -1.33 -7.01 -3.61
N ASN A 76 -0.94 -6.46 -2.46
CA ASN A 76 -1.77 -6.47 -1.25
C ASN A 76 -2.63 -5.22 -1.12
N LEU A 77 -3.91 -5.42 -0.87
CA LEU A 77 -4.80 -4.40 -0.32
C LEU A 77 -5.23 -4.78 1.09
N SER A 78 -5.02 -3.87 2.04
CA SER A 78 -5.36 -4.05 3.44
C SER A 78 -6.57 -3.19 3.77
N CYS A 79 -7.62 -3.79 4.30
CA CYS A 79 -8.82 -3.08 4.69
C CYS A 79 -9.04 -3.22 6.20
N LEU A 80 -9.29 -2.10 6.87
CA LEU A 80 -9.68 -2.10 8.27
C LEU A 80 -11.18 -2.41 8.39
N ILE A 81 -11.54 -2.96 9.54
CA ILE A 81 -12.94 -3.22 9.91
C ILE A 81 -13.30 -2.25 11.03
N LYS A 82 -14.36 -1.48 10.84
CA LYS A 82 -14.87 -0.57 11.88
C LYS A 82 -15.89 -1.30 12.75
N LEU A 83 -15.70 -1.26 14.04
CA LEU A 83 -16.64 -1.88 14.99
C LEU A 83 -18.04 -1.23 14.99
N SER A 84 -18.17 -0.02 14.42
CA SER A 84 -19.43 0.70 14.29
C SER A 84 -20.27 0.28 13.09
N TRP A 85 -19.75 -0.57 12.21
CA TRP A 85 -20.53 -1.05 11.07
C TRP A 85 -21.63 -2.01 11.51
N THR A 86 -22.82 -1.81 10.96
CA THR A 86 -23.93 -2.75 11.07
C THR A 86 -23.73 -3.94 10.10
N GLU A 87 -24.51 -4.99 10.27
CA GLU A 87 -24.50 -6.13 9.35
C GLU A 87 -24.83 -5.70 7.91
N GLU A 88 -25.76 -4.77 7.75
CA GLU A 88 -26.12 -4.24 6.42
C GLU A 88 -24.99 -3.45 5.79
N ASP A 89 -24.26 -2.61 6.57
CA ASP A 89 -23.09 -1.89 6.09
C ASP A 89 -22.02 -2.86 5.57
N VAL A 90 -21.75 -3.93 6.31
CA VAL A 90 -20.77 -4.95 5.92
C VAL A 90 -21.20 -5.67 4.64
N LYS A 91 -22.45 -6.04 4.53
CA LYS A 91 -23.02 -6.73 3.36
C LYS A 91 -22.96 -5.85 2.11
N GLN A 92 -23.42 -4.62 2.20
CA GLN A 92 -23.38 -3.67 1.10
C GLN A 92 -21.94 -3.38 0.65
N ARG A 93 -21.04 -3.18 1.62
CA ARG A 93 -19.62 -2.97 1.35
C ARG A 93 -19.00 -4.16 0.63
N ALA A 94 -19.23 -5.37 1.14
CA ALA A 94 -18.71 -6.60 0.53
C ALA A 94 -19.21 -6.80 -0.91
N GLN A 95 -20.49 -6.55 -1.18
CA GLN A 95 -21.06 -6.62 -2.53
C GLN A 95 -20.42 -5.61 -3.47
N THR A 96 -20.26 -4.37 -3.03
CA THR A 96 -19.62 -3.31 -3.81
C THR A 96 -18.16 -3.64 -4.11
N MET A 97 -17.39 -4.05 -3.10
CA MET A 97 -16.00 -4.46 -3.28
C MET A 97 -15.87 -5.63 -4.26
N ALA A 98 -16.69 -6.66 -4.11
CA ALA A 98 -16.67 -7.82 -5.02
C ALA A 98 -17.00 -7.44 -6.47
N LYS A 99 -17.94 -6.52 -6.68
CA LYS A 99 -18.23 -5.97 -8.00
C LYS A 99 -17.02 -5.25 -8.60
N LEU A 100 -16.46 -4.31 -7.86
CA LEU A 100 -15.34 -3.50 -8.33
C LEU A 100 -14.07 -4.33 -8.62
N ILE A 101 -13.81 -5.36 -7.80
CA ILE A 101 -12.71 -6.29 -8.06
C ILE A 101 -12.94 -7.02 -9.39
N ARG A 102 -14.12 -7.59 -9.62
CA ARG A 102 -14.43 -8.28 -10.88
C ARG A 102 -14.28 -7.36 -12.10
N GLU A 103 -14.73 -6.13 -12.00
CA GLU A 103 -14.62 -5.15 -13.08
C GLU A 103 -13.17 -4.76 -13.38
N ALA A 104 -12.33 -4.67 -12.35
CA ALA A 104 -10.92 -4.33 -12.49
C ALA A 104 -10.03 -5.52 -12.92
N THR A 105 -10.53 -6.75 -12.81
CA THR A 105 -9.78 -7.98 -13.17
C THR A 105 -10.30 -8.63 -14.47
N ALA A 106 -11.36 -8.10 -15.03
CA ALA A 106 -11.88 -8.55 -16.34
C ALA A 106 -11.04 -8.01 -17.49
#